data_a6b1cd84bd168eaa2b19db5b33510583
#
_entry.id   a6b1cd84bd168eaa2b19db5b33510583
#
_cell.length_a   1.000
_cell.length_b   1.000
_cell.length_c   1.000
_cell.angle_alpha   90.00
_cell.angle_beta   90.00
_cell.angle_gamma   90.00
#
_symmetry.space_group_name_H-M   'P 1'
#
loop_
_entity.id
_entity.type
_entity.pdbx_description
1 polymer ?
#
loop_
_entity_poly.entity_id
_entity_poly.type
_entity_poly.pdbx_seq_one_letter_code
_entity_poly.pdbx_strand_id
1 'polypeptide(L)'
;MPHPMFRPRRLREKALLRKMVRETALAVDDFVYPLFVQHGRGVREPIASMPGQARLSVDELVKECKDAAGMGIPAVLLFGLPADKDPRGSEAYADDGIVQQAVRAVKETVPDLLVITDVCLCEYTSHGHCGVVEDGTVKNDPTLELLARTAVSHAEAGADLVAPSDKMDGRVAAIREALDEAAFAETPIMAYSAKYASVFYGPFREAADSTPQFGDRRAYQMDPANAQEAMREIALDLDEGADIIMVKPALPYLDVIARAKQEFGVPLAAYSVSGEYAMIKAAGRLGWLDEERAILESLTAIRRAGADIVITYFAKDAARLLERGIHLR
;
A
#
# COMPACT_ATOMS: atom_id res chain seq x y z
N MET A 1 -36.47 3.69 -40.93
CA MET A 1 -35.92 2.67 -40.02
C MET A 1 -36.61 2.81 -38.67
N PRO A 2 -37.02 1.71 -38.00
CA PRO A 2 -37.61 1.85 -36.68
C PRO A 2 -36.56 2.40 -35.73
N HIS A 3 -36.91 3.42 -34.97
CA HIS A 3 -36.01 3.99 -33.97
C HIS A 3 -35.73 2.97 -32.86
N PRO A 4 -34.49 2.84 -32.38
CA PRO A 4 -34.18 1.91 -31.28
C PRO A 4 -35.01 2.24 -30.05
N MET A 5 -35.64 1.20 -29.45
CA MET A 5 -36.49 1.34 -28.26
C MET A 5 -35.66 1.78 -27.03
N PHE A 6 -34.45 1.24 -26.89
CA PHE A 6 -33.52 1.58 -25.82
C PHE A 6 -32.45 2.58 -26.29
N ARG A 7 -32.30 3.67 -25.57
CA ARG A 7 -31.33 4.73 -25.86
C ARG A 7 -30.53 5.11 -24.59
N PRO A 8 -29.46 4.36 -24.25
CA PRO A 8 -28.62 4.67 -23.08
C PRO A 8 -28.01 6.08 -23.09
N ARG A 9 -27.84 6.70 -24.30
CA ARG A 9 -27.36 8.08 -24.44
C ARG A 9 -28.22 9.10 -23.70
N ARG A 10 -29.52 8.82 -23.46
CA ARG A 10 -30.43 9.72 -22.72
C ARG A 10 -29.86 10.07 -21.33
N LEU A 11 -29.18 9.11 -20.65
CA LEU A 11 -28.58 9.31 -19.33
C LEU A 11 -27.22 10.03 -19.38
N ARG A 12 -26.62 10.20 -20.58
CA ARG A 12 -25.26 10.75 -20.73
C ARG A 12 -25.26 12.21 -21.17
N GLU A 13 -26.37 12.73 -21.75
CA GLU A 13 -26.39 14.01 -22.45
C GLU A 13 -26.18 15.20 -21.52
N LYS A 14 -26.82 15.22 -20.37
CA LYS A 14 -26.70 16.30 -19.38
C LYS A 14 -25.70 15.96 -18.27
N ALA A 15 -24.79 16.90 -17.98
CA ALA A 15 -23.77 16.70 -16.95
C ALA A 15 -24.35 16.36 -15.55
N LEU A 16 -25.42 17.06 -15.15
CA LEU A 16 -26.09 16.78 -13.86
C LEU A 16 -26.73 15.40 -13.86
N LEU A 17 -27.31 14.95 -14.97
CA LEU A 17 -27.90 13.62 -15.08
C LEU A 17 -26.82 12.53 -14.95
N ARG A 18 -25.65 12.70 -15.63
CA ARG A 18 -24.51 11.79 -15.45
C ARG A 18 -24.06 11.72 -14.00
N LYS A 19 -24.06 12.87 -13.28
CA LYS A 19 -23.70 12.93 -11.86
C LYS A 19 -24.70 12.16 -10.98
N MET A 20 -26.01 12.27 -11.28
CA MET A 20 -27.07 11.59 -10.52
C MET A 20 -27.07 10.07 -10.67
N VAL A 21 -26.71 9.56 -11.85
CA VAL A 21 -26.71 8.11 -12.15
C VAL A 21 -25.34 7.45 -11.97
N ARG A 22 -24.39 8.16 -11.37
CA ARG A 22 -23.05 7.63 -11.12
C ARG A 22 -23.12 6.55 -10.01
N GLU A 23 -22.57 5.39 -10.31
CA GLU A 23 -22.58 4.23 -9.41
C GLU A 23 -21.42 4.23 -8.41
N THR A 24 -20.25 4.79 -8.82
CA THR A 24 -19.03 4.82 -7.98
C THR A 24 -18.62 6.27 -7.72
N ALA A 25 -18.37 6.59 -6.47
CA ALA A 25 -17.79 7.85 -6.03
C ALA A 25 -16.47 7.59 -5.31
N LEU A 26 -15.52 8.55 -5.42
CA LEU A 26 -14.33 8.61 -4.60
C LEU A 26 -14.60 9.57 -3.44
N ALA A 27 -14.18 9.18 -2.26
CA ALA A 27 -14.07 10.02 -1.08
C ALA A 27 -12.62 10.08 -0.60
N VAL A 28 -12.27 11.12 0.16
CA VAL A 28 -10.92 11.22 0.74
C VAL A 28 -10.70 10.09 1.75
N ASP A 29 -11.77 9.66 2.41
CA ASP A 29 -11.77 8.54 3.37
C ASP A 29 -11.39 7.18 2.75
N ASP A 30 -11.42 7.08 1.40
CA ASP A 30 -11.01 5.86 0.70
C ASP A 30 -9.47 5.73 0.65
N PHE A 31 -8.68 6.78 0.97
CA PHE A 31 -7.26 6.83 0.66
C PHE A 31 -6.35 6.56 1.85
N VAL A 32 -5.30 5.80 1.58
CA VAL A 32 -4.12 5.65 2.45
C VAL A 32 -2.90 6.22 1.73
N TYR A 33 -2.15 7.08 2.40
CA TYR A 33 -0.97 7.74 1.82
C TYR A 33 0.33 7.03 2.22
N PRO A 34 1.04 6.36 1.29
CA PRO A 34 2.31 5.70 1.59
C PRO A 34 3.46 6.68 1.67
N LEU A 35 4.30 6.54 2.69
CA LEU A 35 5.42 7.43 3.01
C LEU A 35 6.69 6.65 3.32
N PHE A 36 7.85 7.22 2.98
CA PHE A 36 9.16 6.65 3.25
C PHE A 36 9.85 7.44 4.36
N VAL A 37 10.28 6.76 5.43
CA VAL A 37 10.99 7.38 6.56
C VAL A 37 12.42 6.87 6.64
N GLN A 38 13.36 7.79 6.86
CA GLN A 38 14.78 7.50 7.03
C GLN A 38 15.38 8.25 8.21
N HIS A 39 16.54 7.83 8.65
CA HIS A 39 17.31 8.52 9.67
C HIS A 39 17.77 9.91 9.21
N GLY A 40 17.98 10.81 10.18
CA GLY A 40 18.42 12.17 9.94
C GLY A 40 17.55 13.22 10.61
N ARG A 41 17.80 14.47 10.30
CA ARG A 41 17.02 15.62 10.77
C ARG A 41 16.91 16.68 9.67
N GLY A 42 15.69 17.14 9.41
CA GLY A 42 15.41 18.12 8.36
C GLY A 42 15.62 17.55 6.95
N VAL A 43 15.61 16.21 6.79
CA VAL A 43 15.89 15.55 5.51
C VAL A 43 14.58 15.37 4.73
N ARG A 44 14.58 15.90 3.50
CA ARG A 44 13.55 15.67 2.47
C ARG A 44 14.25 15.38 1.16
N GLU A 45 14.55 14.12 0.91
CA GLU A 45 15.29 13.64 -0.25
C GLU A 45 14.32 13.21 -1.37
N PRO A 46 14.25 13.96 -2.49
CA PRO A 46 13.35 13.61 -3.59
C PRO A 46 13.68 12.25 -4.21
N ILE A 47 12.62 11.49 -4.56
CA ILE A 47 12.75 10.22 -5.28
C ILE A 47 12.63 10.51 -6.79
N ALA A 48 13.70 10.28 -7.55
CA ALA A 48 13.78 10.69 -8.95
C ALA A 48 12.71 10.03 -9.84
N SER A 49 12.44 8.75 -9.62
CA SER A 49 11.43 7.99 -10.36
C SER A 49 10.00 8.23 -9.91
N MET A 50 9.81 9.00 -8.80
CA MET A 50 8.49 9.31 -8.24
C MET A 50 8.35 10.82 -7.98
N PRO A 51 8.19 11.66 -9.01
CA PRO A 51 8.15 13.11 -8.86
C PRO A 51 7.09 13.58 -7.85
N GLY A 52 7.51 14.37 -6.85
CA GLY A 52 6.66 14.83 -5.75
C GLY A 52 6.70 13.97 -4.49
N GLN A 53 7.29 12.76 -4.55
CA GLN A 53 7.55 11.91 -3.39
C GLN A 53 8.99 12.06 -2.91
N ALA A 54 9.21 11.83 -1.60
CA ALA A 54 10.52 11.96 -0.98
C ALA A 54 10.72 10.94 0.15
N ARG A 55 11.97 10.64 0.47
CA ARG A 55 12.36 10.02 1.73
C ARG A 55 12.46 11.12 2.78
N LEU A 56 11.90 10.90 3.95
CA LEU A 56 11.72 11.91 4.98
C LEU A 56 12.39 11.50 6.29
N SER A 57 13.10 12.41 6.95
CA SER A 57 13.41 12.21 8.35
C SER A 57 12.15 12.31 9.21
N VAL A 58 12.19 11.78 10.44
CA VAL A 58 11.01 11.72 11.32
C VAL A 58 10.34 13.10 11.51
N ASP A 59 11.14 14.16 11.69
CA ASP A 59 10.62 15.52 11.85
C ASP A 59 9.94 16.08 10.59
N GLU A 60 10.41 15.71 9.39
CA GLU A 60 9.77 16.05 8.12
C GLU A 60 8.55 15.16 7.83
N LEU A 61 8.61 13.87 8.21
CA LEU A 61 7.47 12.95 8.13
C LEU A 61 6.28 13.46 8.96
N VAL A 62 6.51 13.92 10.19
CA VAL A 62 5.46 14.48 11.05
C VAL A 62 4.77 15.68 10.38
N LYS A 63 5.52 16.56 9.69
CA LYS A 63 4.95 17.68 8.94
C LYS A 63 4.08 17.17 7.77
N GLU A 64 4.57 16.17 7.05
CA GLU A 64 3.84 15.56 5.92
C GLU A 64 2.54 14.87 6.41
N CYS A 65 2.59 14.19 7.55
CA CYS A 65 1.41 13.59 8.18
C CYS A 65 0.38 14.63 8.63
N LYS A 66 0.83 15.76 9.21
CA LYS A 66 -0.07 16.89 9.54
C LYS A 66 -0.76 17.46 8.31
N ASP A 67 -0.02 17.64 7.22
CA ASP A 67 -0.57 18.14 5.96
C ASP A 67 -1.60 17.16 5.37
N ALA A 68 -1.29 15.86 5.37
CA ALA A 68 -2.20 14.82 4.91
C ALA A 68 -3.49 14.76 5.75
N ALA A 69 -3.38 14.76 7.08
CA ALA A 69 -4.52 14.81 7.99
C ALA A 69 -5.35 16.09 7.80
N GLY A 70 -4.70 17.24 7.58
CA GLY A 70 -5.35 18.52 7.28
C GLY A 70 -6.16 18.51 5.97
N MET A 71 -5.86 17.60 5.05
CA MET A 71 -6.63 17.36 3.82
C MET A 71 -7.74 16.31 4.02
N GLY A 72 -7.92 15.76 5.23
CA GLY A 72 -8.90 14.74 5.55
C GLY A 72 -8.47 13.31 5.20
N ILE A 73 -7.19 13.07 4.84
CA ILE A 73 -6.68 11.72 4.58
C ILE A 73 -6.63 10.97 5.92
N PRO A 74 -7.32 9.81 6.06
CA PRO A 74 -7.50 9.17 7.35
C PRO A 74 -6.28 8.36 7.80
N ALA A 75 -5.42 7.92 6.87
CA ALA A 75 -4.34 6.99 7.18
C ALA A 75 -3.08 7.21 6.35
N VAL A 76 -1.95 6.87 6.95
CA VAL A 76 -0.64 6.75 6.26
C VAL A 76 -0.12 5.33 6.38
N LEU A 77 0.69 4.90 5.38
CA LEU A 77 1.40 3.62 5.39
C LEU A 77 2.91 3.91 5.37
N LEU A 78 3.64 3.46 6.39
CA LEU A 78 5.05 3.77 6.57
C LEU A 78 5.96 2.65 6.06
N PHE A 79 7.00 3.05 5.31
CA PHE A 79 8.12 2.22 4.89
C PHE A 79 9.41 2.80 5.48
N GLY A 80 10.17 1.99 6.22
CA GLY A 80 11.40 2.41 6.89
C GLY A 80 12.64 2.16 6.04
N LEU A 81 13.58 3.11 6.04
CA LEU A 81 14.92 2.93 5.53
C LEU A 81 15.89 2.96 6.71
N PRO A 82 16.52 1.81 7.05
CA PRO A 82 17.42 1.72 8.20
C PRO A 82 18.70 2.53 7.98
N ALA A 83 19.41 2.83 9.07
CA ALA A 83 20.72 3.45 8.99
C ALA A 83 21.76 2.49 8.40
N ASP A 84 21.72 1.24 8.82
CA ASP A 84 22.59 0.17 8.36
C ASP A 84 21.77 -1.09 8.06
N LYS A 85 22.18 -1.81 7.03
CA LYS A 85 21.54 -3.08 6.63
C LYS A 85 22.39 -4.26 7.04
N ASP A 86 21.76 -5.30 7.54
CA ASP A 86 22.38 -6.56 7.89
C ASP A 86 21.66 -7.76 7.26
N PRO A 87 22.24 -8.98 7.30
CA PRO A 87 21.61 -10.14 6.65
C PRO A 87 20.26 -10.57 7.25
N ARG A 88 19.94 -10.14 8.46
CA ARG A 88 18.69 -10.47 9.17
C ARG A 88 17.70 -9.31 9.22
N GLY A 89 18.10 -8.10 8.80
CA GLY A 89 17.27 -6.92 8.84
C GLY A 89 16.92 -6.48 10.27
N SER A 90 17.89 -6.50 11.17
CA SER A 90 17.67 -6.38 12.63
C SER A 90 17.03 -5.06 13.07
N GLU A 91 17.21 -3.97 12.33
CA GLU A 91 16.55 -2.69 12.65
C GLU A 91 15.02 -2.76 12.45
N ALA A 92 14.50 -3.70 11.64
CA ALA A 92 13.05 -3.85 11.41
C ALA A 92 12.28 -4.10 12.72
N TYR A 93 12.88 -4.84 13.66
CA TYR A 93 12.29 -5.21 14.93
C TYR A 93 13.01 -4.63 16.15
N ALA A 94 13.83 -3.60 15.95
CA ALA A 94 14.50 -2.91 17.04
C ALA A 94 13.54 -1.90 17.71
N ASP A 95 13.58 -1.80 19.05
CA ASP A 95 12.72 -0.88 19.80
C ASP A 95 12.87 0.59 19.39
N ASP A 96 14.08 0.96 18.95
CA ASP A 96 14.45 2.27 18.47
C ASP A 96 14.64 2.33 16.94
N GLY A 97 14.11 1.36 16.21
CA GLY A 97 14.12 1.35 14.74
C GLY A 97 13.41 2.57 14.16
N ILE A 98 13.75 2.89 12.90
CA ILE A 98 13.25 4.13 12.28
C ILE A 98 11.73 4.19 12.18
N VAL A 99 11.06 3.05 11.92
CA VAL A 99 9.57 3.00 11.87
C VAL A 99 8.99 3.18 13.26
N GLN A 100 9.55 2.53 14.30
CA GLN A 100 9.10 2.67 15.68
C GLN A 100 9.24 4.11 16.18
N GLN A 101 10.34 4.79 15.86
CA GLN A 101 10.50 6.22 16.14
C GLN A 101 9.47 7.08 15.40
N ALA A 102 9.24 6.78 14.13
CA ALA A 102 8.27 7.51 13.31
C ALA A 102 6.83 7.36 13.82
N VAL A 103 6.42 6.13 14.17
CA VAL A 103 5.10 5.84 14.73
C VAL A 103 4.88 6.66 16.00
N ARG A 104 5.80 6.58 16.99
CA ARG A 104 5.70 7.35 18.24
C ARG A 104 5.55 8.84 17.98
N ALA A 105 6.39 9.42 17.12
CA ALA A 105 6.37 10.84 16.81
C ALA A 105 5.08 11.29 16.11
N VAL A 106 4.55 10.48 15.18
CA VAL A 106 3.29 10.76 14.48
C VAL A 106 2.13 10.67 15.47
N LYS A 107 2.04 9.60 16.26
CA LYS A 107 0.94 9.40 17.23
C LYS A 107 0.94 10.47 18.32
N GLU A 108 2.11 10.95 18.78
CA GLU A 108 2.21 12.06 19.71
C GLU A 108 1.69 13.39 19.11
N THR A 109 1.91 13.60 17.81
CA THR A 109 1.67 14.89 17.16
C THR A 109 0.34 14.98 16.42
N VAL A 110 -0.13 13.85 15.84
CA VAL A 110 -1.36 13.72 15.04
C VAL A 110 -2.10 12.46 15.49
N PRO A 111 -2.63 12.42 16.73
CA PRO A 111 -3.17 11.20 17.35
C PRO A 111 -4.34 10.57 16.59
N ASP A 112 -5.12 11.37 15.87
CA ASP A 112 -6.30 10.91 15.12
C ASP A 112 -5.95 10.33 13.74
N LEU A 113 -4.70 10.49 13.26
CA LEU A 113 -4.25 9.88 12.01
C LEU A 113 -3.93 8.40 12.24
N LEU A 114 -4.53 7.52 11.46
CA LEU A 114 -4.19 6.10 11.49
C LEU A 114 -2.80 5.87 10.90
N VAL A 115 -1.95 5.20 11.65
CA VAL A 115 -0.61 4.82 11.22
C VAL A 115 -0.57 3.31 10.94
N ILE A 116 -0.45 2.97 9.67
CA ILE A 116 -0.26 1.61 9.18
C ILE A 116 1.24 1.40 8.97
N THR A 117 1.76 0.25 9.34
CA THR A 117 3.18 -0.06 9.14
C THR A 117 3.36 -1.27 8.22
N ASP A 118 4.23 -1.15 7.22
CA ASP A 118 4.64 -2.29 6.41
C ASP A 118 5.48 -3.25 7.28
N VAL A 119 5.17 -4.55 7.20
CA VAL A 119 5.94 -5.60 7.87
C VAL A 119 6.64 -6.42 6.79
N CYS A 120 7.91 -6.12 6.60
CA CYS A 120 8.80 -6.78 5.64
C CYS A 120 10.26 -6.60 6.07
N LEU A 121 11.15 -7.41 5.53
CA LEU A 121 12.57 -7.31 5.80
C LEU A 121 13.37 -6.72 4.62
N CYS A 122 12.77 -6.54 3.44
CA CYS A 122 13.53 -6.21 2.23
C CYS A 122 14.18 -4.83 2.25
N GLU A 123 13.67 -3.88 2.99
CA GLU A 123 14.26 -2.56 3.21
C GLU A 123 15.49 -2.64 4.14
N TYR A 124 15.49 -3.61 5.03
CA TYR A 124 16.45 -3.76 6.14
C TYR A 124 17.56 -4.77 5.85
N THR A 125 17.31 -5.73 4.95
CA THR A 125 18.30 -6.77 4.64
C THR A 125 19.36 -6.26 3.67
N SER A 126 20.62 -6.63 3.92
CA SER A 126 21.76 -6.28 3.05
C SER A 126 21.67 -6.90 1.64
N HIS A 127 20.88 -7.96 1.47
CA HIS A 127 20.64 -8.62 0.18
C HIS A 127 19.33 -8.19 -0.49
N GLY A 128 18.48 -7.38 0.15
CA GLY A 128 17.24 -6.85 -0.42
C GLY A 128 16.11 -7.86 -0.63
N HIS A 129 16.19 -9.07 -0.09
CA HIS A 129 15.08 -10.04 -0.08
C HIS A 129 14.20 -9.88 1.16
N CYS A 130 12.94 -10.35 1.05
CA CYS A 130 11.91 -10.18 2.08
C CYS A 130 12.02 -11.17 3.26
N GLY A 131 13.06 -11.97 3.34
CA GLY A 131 13.24 -12.99 4.37
C GLY A 131 14.69 -13.39 4.56
N VAL A 132 14.90 -14.32 5.50
CA VAL A 132 16.20 -14.91 5.80
C VAL A 132 16.74 -15.66 4.59
N VAL A 133 18.00 -15.45 4.25
CA VAL A 133 18.66 -16.13 3.12
C VAL A 133 19.66 -17.13 3.66
N GLU A 134 19.51 -18.39 3.24
CA GLU A 134 20.47 -19.48 3.48
C GLU A 134 20.71 -20.22 2.17
N ASP A 135 21.96 -20.54 1.87
CA ASP A 135 22.37 -21.22 0.62
C ASP A 135 21.82 -20.56 -0.65
N GLY A 136 21.77 -19.21 -0.68
CA GLY A 136 21.29 -18.43 -1.83
C GLY A 136 19.77 -18.49 -2.06
N THR A 137 18.98 -19.00 -1.10
CA THR A 137 17.52 -19.07 -1.16
C THR A 137 16.86 -18.42 0.04
N VAL A 138 15.71 -17.79 -0.18
CA VAL A 138 14.89 -17.25 0.93
C VAL A 138 14.20 -18.43 1.64
N LYS A 139 14.36 -18.47 2.96
CA LYS A 139 13.77 -19.49 3.84
C LYS A 139 12.48 -18.97 4.46
N ASN A 140 11.40 -19.73 4.27
CA ASN A 140 10.09 -19.38 4.79
C ASN A 140 10.06 -19.33 6.34
N ASP A 141 10.17 -20.50 6.95
CA ASP A 141 9.90 -20.67 8.39
C ASP A 141 10.82 -19.85 9.32
N PRO A 142 12.15 -19.74 9.08
CA PRO A 142 12.99 -18.86 9.89
C PRO A 142 12.65 -17.37 9.75
N THR A 143 11.94 -16.98 8.68
CA THR A 143 11.51 -15.60 8.47
C THR A 143 10.30 -15.23 9.32
N LEU A 144 9.39 -16.17 9.60
CA LEU A 144 8.15 -15.93 10.32
C LEU A 144 8.39 -15.31 11.70
N GLU A 145 9.38 -15.80 12.45
CA GLU A 145 9.75 -15.24 13.75
C GLU A 145 10.14 -13.76 13.66
N LEU A 146 10.92 -13.38 12.64
CA LEU A 146 11.37 -12.00 12.48
C LEU A 146 10.23 -11.07 12.08
N LEU A 147 9.29 -11.54 11.24
CA LEU A 147 8.08 -10.81 10.86
C LEU A 147 7.16 -10.61 12.07
N ALA A 148 6.95 -11.64 12.87
CA ALA A 148 6.16 -11.57 14.09
C ALA A 148 6.76 -10.55 15.08
N ARG A 149 8.08 -10.59 15.33
CA ARG A 149 8.79 -9.61 16.16
C ARG A 149 8.66 -8.19 15.61
N THR A 150 8.75 -8.01 14.29
CA THR A 150 8.58 -6.71 13.64
C THR A 150 7.18 -6.16 13.90
N ALA A 151 6.13 -6.99 13.70
CA ALA A 151 4.75 -6.57 13.93
C ALA A 151 4.50 -6.18 15.39
N VAL A 152 4.98 -6.97 16.35
CA VAL A 152 4.86 -6.65 17.78
C VAL A 152 5.56 -5.34 18.11
N SER A 153 6.81 -5.13 17.66
CA SER A 153 7.54 -3.89 17.94
C SER A 153 6.85 -2.64 17.34
N HIS A 154 6.19 -2.79 16.18
CA HIS A 154 5.38 -1.73 15.59
C HIS A 154 4.12 -1.43 16.43
N ALA A 155 3.42 -2.46 16.91
CA ALA A 155 2.26 -2.31 17.80
C ALA A 155 2.65 -1.65 19.14
N GLU A 156 3.78 -2.06 19.75
CA GLU A 156 4.35 -1.42 20.94
C GLU A 156 4.71 0.05 20.74
N ALA A 157 5.13 0.41 19.53
CA ALA A 157 5.36 1.81 19.16
C ALA A 157 4.07 2.62 18.98
N GLY A 158 2.90 1.97 18.89
CA GLY A 158 1.58 2.59 18.73
C GLY A 158 1.02 2.57 17.30
N ALA A 159 1.49 1.66 16.43
CA ALA A 159 0.87 1.46 15.12
C ALA A 159 -0.60 1.03 15.26
N ASP A 160 -1.49 1.61 14.46
CA ASP A 160 -2.91 1.28 14.49
C ASP A 160 -3.22 0.00 13.70
N LEU A 161 -2.43 -0.32 12.67
CA LEU A 161 -2.52 -1.55 11.88
C LEU A 161 -1.12 -2.00 11.46
N VAL A 162 -0.95 -3.33 11.32
CA VAL A 162 0.25 -3.91 10.70
C VAL A 162 -0.10 -4.53 9.35
N ALA A 163 0.81 -4.38 8.36
CA ALA A 163 0.53 -4.78 6.98
C ALA A 163 1.67 -5.66 6.41
N PRO A 164 1.62 -7.00 6.62
CA PRO A 164 2.65 -7.92 6.16
C PRO A 164 2.70 -8.00 4.63
N SER A 165 3.86 -7.64 4.07
CA SER A 165 4.07 -7.55 2.62
C SER A 165 5.13 -8.51 2.08
N ASP A 166 5.71 -9.35 2.91
CA ASP A 166 6.83 -10.25 2.65
C ASP A 166 6.50 -11.42 1.73
N LYS A 167 5.30 -12.02 1.87
CA LYS A 167 4.77 -13.20 1.16
C LYS A 167 5.34 -14.55 1.60
N MET A 168 5.75 -14.69 2.88
CA MET A 168 6.03 -16.00 3.46
C MET A 168 4.71 -16.72 3.80
N ASP A 169 4.66 -18.03 3.57
CA ASP A 169 3.50 -18.85 3.93
C ASP A 169 3.35 -18.92 5.46
N GLY A 170 2.12 -18.76 5.97
CA GLY A 170 1.83 -18.80 7.42
C GLY A 170 2.18 -17.51 8.18
N ARG A 171 2.58 -16.44 7.48
CA ARG A 171 3.02 -15.20 8.14
C ARG A 171 1.92 -14.47 8.88
N VAL A 172 0.68 -14.52 8.37
CA VAL A 172 -0.45 -13.85 9.04
C VAL A 172 -0.76 -14.55 10.36
N ALA A 173 -0.78 -15.88 10.38
CA ALA A 173 -0.97 -16.66 11.60
C ALA A 173 0.13 -16.38 12.63
N ALA A 174 1.41 -16.39 12.22
CA ALA A 174 2.53 -16.12 13.10
C ALA A 174 2.48 -14.69 13.70
N ILE A 175 2.09 -13.69 12.90
CA ILE A 175 1.92 -12.31 13.37
C ILE A 175 0.72 -12.21 14.31
N ARG A 176 -0.41 -12.84 14.00
CA ARG A 176 -1.61 -12.79 14.84
C ARG A 176 -1.35 -13.42 16.21
N GLU A 177 -0.74 -14.61 16.24
CA GLU A 177 -0.38 -15.29 17.46
C GLU A 177 0.55 -14.42 18.34
N ALA A 178 1.60 -13.85 17.76
CA ALA A 178 2.55 -13.00 18.48
C ALA A 178 1.93 -11.71 19.02
N LEU A 179 1.04 -11.06 18.25
CA LEU A 179 0.30 -9.88 18.70
C LEU A 179 -0.64 -10.22 19.87
N ASP A 180 -1.35 -11.36 19.80
CA ASP A 180 -2.25 -11.81 20.86
C ASP A 180 -1.48 -12.13 22.16
N GLU A 181 -0.34 -12.84 22.05
CA GLU A 181 0.54 -13.14 23.18
C GLU A 181 1.13 -11.89 23.83
N ALA A 182 1.42 -10.87 23.02
CA ALA A 182 1.93 -9.58 23.49
C ALA A 182 0.82 -8.60 23.97
N ALA A 183 -0.44 -9.08 24.11
CA ALA A 183 -1.61 -8.28 24.48
C ALA A 183 -2.03 -7.19 23.50
N PHE A 184 -1.72 -7.36 22.21
CA PHE A 184 -2.17 -6.51 21.08
C PHE A 184 -3.26 -7.18 20.25
N ALA A 185 -4.17 -7.92 20.89
CA ALA A 185 -5.27 -8.64 20.22
C ALA A 185 -6.19 -7.72 19.37
N GLU A 186 -6.27 -6.44 19.72
CA GLU A 186 -7.09 -5.44 19.00
C GLU A 186 -6.36 -4.81 17.81
N THR A 187 -5.07 -5.13 17.55
CA THR A 187 -4.34 -4.59 16.41
C THR A 187 -4.71 -5.34 15.13
N PRO A 188 -5.37 -4.70 14.14
CA PRO A 188 -5.76 -5.36 12.90
C PRO A 188 -4.56 -5.69 12.00
N ILE A 189 -4.73 -6.72 11.17
CA ILE A 189 -3.78 -7.13 10.14
C ILE A 189 -4.35 -6.85 8.76
N MET A 190 -3.69 -5.97 7.99
CA MET A 190 -3.97 -5.74 6.57
C MET A 190 -2.95 -6.52 5.72
N ALA A 191 -3.30 -7.73 5.34
CA ALA A 191 -2.39 -8.63 4.65
C ALA A 191 -2.28 -8.30 3.15
N TYR A 192 -1.05 -8.28 2.61
CA TYR A 192 -0.80 -8.21 1.17
C TYR A 192 -1.09 -9.58 0.53
N SER A 193 -2.33 -10.00 0.58
CA SER A 193 -2.77 -11.37 0.25
C SER A 193 -2.47 -11.74 -1.19
N ALA A 194 -2.86 -10.92 -2.15
CA ALA A 194 -2.58 -11.10 -3.57
C ALA A 194 -1.49 -10.12 -4.04
N LYS A 195 -0.22 -10.45 -3.76
CA LYS A 195 0.94 -9.64 -4.20
C LYS A 195 1.69 -10.34 -5.32
N TYR A 196 1.69 -9.73 -6.49
CA TYR A 196 2.29 -10.26 -7.71
C TYR A 196 3.74 -9.85 -7.90
N ALA A 197 4.55 -10.70 -8.54
CA ALA A 197 5.89 -10.36 -9.00
C ALA A 197 5.81 -9.39 -10.18
N SER A 198 5.81 -8.10 -9.90
CA SER A 198 5.47 -7.06 -10.87
C SER A 198 6.64 -6.16 -11.24
N VAL A 199 6.71 -5.79 -12.52
CA VAL A 199 7.64 -4.76 -13.03
C VAL A 199 7.25 -3.36 -12.53
N PHE A 200 6.00 -3.16 -12.13
CA PHE A 200 5.50 -1.89 -11.60
C PHE A 200 6.06 -1.51 -10.22
N TYR A 201 6.90 -2.36 -9.60
CA TYR A 201 7.63 -2.02 -8.36
C TYR A 201 8.97 -1.33 -8.61
N GLY A 202 9.36 -1.08 -9.87
CA GLY A 202 10.65 -0.46 -10.19
C GLY A 202 10.94 0.80 -9.37
N PRO A 203 10.09 1.83 -9.39
CA PRO A 203 10.30 3.04 -8.60
C PRO A 203 10.30 2.84 -7.09
N PHE A 204 9.53 1.88 -6.57
CA PHE A 204 9.55 1.52 -5.14
C PHE A 204 10.90 0.95 -4.71
N ARG A 205 11.53 0.12 -5.56
CA ARG A 205 12.87 -0.44 -5.24
C ARG A 205 13.93 0.65 -5.09
N GLU A 206 13.84 1.71 -5.90
CA GLU A 206 14.66 2.90 -5.72
C GLU A 206 14.29 3.63 -4.41
N ALA A 207 13.00 3.89 -4.20
CA ALA A 207 12.51 4.65 -3.05
C ALA A 207 12.87 4.01 -1.70
N ALA A 208 12.71 2.70 -1.58
CA ALA A 208 12.95 1.92 -0.37
C ALA A 208 14.36 1.30 -0.30
N ASP A 209 15.23 1.60 -1.29
CA ASP A 209 16.56 1.00 -1.41
C ASP A 209 16.55 -0.53 -1.21
N SER A 210 15.58 -1.21 -1.85
CA SER A 210 15.27 -2.63 -1.63
C SER A 210 15.45 -3.51 -2.86
N THR A 211 16.34 -3.13 -3.77
CA THR A 211 16.66 -3.93 -4.95
C THR A 211 17.38 -5.22 -4.55
N PRO A 212 16.85 -6.42 -4.93
CA PRO A 212 17.56 -7.67 -4.67
C PRO A 212 18.97 -7.65 -5.24
N GLN A 213 19.96 -8.06 -4.43
CA GLN A 213 21.37 -8.13 -4.84
C GLN A 213 21.67 -9.38 -5.67
N PHE A 214 20.80 -10.37 -5.66
CA PHE A 214 20.86 -11.59 -6.47
C PHE A 214 19.46 -12.08 -6.81
N GLY A 215 19.29 -12.87 -7.87
CA GLY A 215 18.04 -13.48 -8.27
C GLY A 215 16.89 -12.49 -8.47
N ASP A 216 15.70 -12.91 -8.10
CA ASP A 216 14.47 -12.11 -8.13
C ASP A 216 13.52 -12.56 -7.00
N ARG A 217 12.29 -12.01 -6.96
CA ARG A 217 11.29 -12.32 -5.93
C ARG A 217 10.20 -13.30 -6.38
N ARG A 218 10.36 -13.94 -7.54
CA ARG A 218 9.32 -14.83 -8.11
C ARG A 218 9.15 -16.13 -7.34
N ALA A 219 10.11 -16.49 -6.49
CA ALA A 219 10.02 -17.66 -5.62
C ALA A 219 8.95 -17.51 -4.52
N TYR A 220 8.55 -16.27 -4.18
CA TYR A 220 7.57 -16.00 -3.12
C TYR A 220 6.52 -14.95 -3.49
N GLN A 221 6.69 -14.18 -4.55
CA GLN A 221 5.61 -13.34 -5.10
C GLN A 221 4.93 -14.07 -6.24
N MET A 222 3.61 -13.89 -6.34
CA MET A 222 2.76 -14.61 -7.29
C MET A 222 3.11 -14.33 -8.74
N ASP A 223 2.92 -15.31 -9.60
CA ASP A 223 3.04 -15.16 -11.06
C ASP A 223 1.93 -14.23 -11.58
N PRO A 224 2.27 -13.17 -12.36
CA PRO A 224 1.29 -12.31 -12.99
C PRO A 224 0.24 -13.00 -13.87
N ALA A 225 0.50 -14.20 -14.34
CA ALA A 225 -0.45 -14.96 -15.15
C ALA A 225 -1.53 -15.70 -14.34
N ASN A 226 -1.41 -15.74 -13.00
CA ASN A 226 -2.24 -16.60 -12.13
C ASN A 226 -3.30 -15.78 -11.36
N ALA A 227 -4.58 -15.86 -11.77
CA ALA A 227 -5.69 -15.26 -11.03
C ALA A 227 -6.33 -16.22 -10.01
N GLN A 228 -6.30 -17.54 -10.27
CA GLN A 228 -6.85 -18.53 -9.33
C GLN A 228 -6.01 -18.67 -8.06
N GLU A 229 -4.70 -18.57 -8.19
CA GLU A 229 -3.77 -18.55 -7.07
C GLU A 229 -4.08 -17.42 -6.09
N ALA A 230 -4.41 -16.22 -6.59
CA ALA A 230 -4.80 -15.09 -5.76
C ALA A 230 -5.98 -15.40 -4.82
N MET A 231 -7.00 -16.13 -5.32
CA MET A 231 -8.14 -16.50 -4.48
C MET A 231 -7.73 -17.49 -3.38
N ARG A 232 -6.79 -18.39 -3.66
CA ARG A 232 -6.24 -19.31 -2.66
C ARG A 232 -5.42 -18.56 -1.61
N GLU A 233 -4.53 -17.67 -2.03
CA GLU A 233 -3.71 -16.86 -1.13
C GLU A 233 -4.58 -15.99 -0.20
N ILE A 234 -5.64 -15.39 -0.74
CA ILE A 234 -6.60 -14.60 0.06
C ILE A 234 -7.33 -15.48 1.07
N ALA A 235 -7.80 -16.66 0.65
CA ALA A 235 -8.49 -17.59 1.55
C ALA A 235 -7.58 -18.04 2.71
N LEU A 236 -6.31 -18.35 2.42
CA LEU A 236 -5.33 -18.72 3.44
C LEU A 236 -5.06 -17.57 4.43
N ASP A 237 -4.82 -16.36 3.94
CA ASP A 237 -4.59 -15.20 4.80
C ASP A 237 -5.80 -14.90 5.71
N LEU A 238 -7.04 -15.10 5.21
CA LEU A 238 -8.27 -14.95 6.01
C LEU A 238 -8.37 -16.05 7.08
N ASP A 239 -8.09 -17.30 6.72
CA ASP A 239 -8.08 -18.43 7.67
C ASP A 239 -7.00 -18.25 8.75
N GLU A 240 -5.90 -17.58 8.42
CA GLU A 240 -4.81 -17.21 9.32
C GLU A 240 -5.11 -15.99 10.21
N GLY A 241 -6.21 -15.28 9.98
CA GLY A 241 -6.67 -14.16 10.81
C GLY A 241 -6.40 -12.76 10.25
N ALA A 242 -6.29 -12.60 8.93
CA ALA A 242 -6.27 -11.27 8.32
C ALA A 242 -7.64 -10.58 8.45
N ASP A 243 -7.65 -9.33 8.88
CA ASP A 243 -8.87 -8.50 8.99
C ASP A 243 -9.19 -7.78 7.67
N ILE A 244 -8.15 -7.40 6.95
CA ILE A 244 -8.24 -6.71 5.66
C ILE A 244 -7.32 -7.43 4.67
N ILE A 245 -7.85 -7.76 3.50
CA ILE A 245 -7.06 -8.34 2.39
C ILE A 245 -6.64 -7.26 1.41
N MET A 246 -5.49 -7.44 0.75
CA MET A 246 -4.98 -6.48 -0.22
C MET A 246 -4.57 -7.14 -1.53
N VAL A 247 -4.89 -6.46 -2.64
CA VAL A 247 -4.39 -6.78 -3.98
C VAL A 247 -3.33 -5.76 -4.39
N LYS A 248 -2.16 -6.22 -4.82
CA LYS A 248 -1.02 -5.39 -5.25
C LYS A 248 -0.30 -6.00 -6.46
N PRO A 249 -0.12 -5.26 -7.57
CA PRO A 249 -0.62 -3.90 -7.90
C PRO A 249 -2.14 -3.81 -8.10
N ALA A 250 -2.67 -2.59 -8.28
CA ALA A 250 -4.10 -2.38 -8.46
C ALA A 250 -4.55 -2.40 -9.93
N LEU A 251 -4.11 -1.44 -10.76
CA LEU A 251 -4.64 -1.27 -12.14
C LEU A 251 -4.48 -2.49 -13.02
N PRO A 252 -3.33 -3.22 -13.04
CA PRO A 252 -3.18 -4.42 -13.86
C PRO A 252 -4.02 -5.62 -13.39
N TYR A 253 -4.62 -5.54 -12.18
CA TYR A 253 -5.31 -6.64 -11.50
C TYR A 253 -6.71 -6.26 -11.01
N LEU A 254 -7.42 -5.37 -11.76
CA LEU A 254 -8.81 -4.98 -11.47
C LEU A 254 -9.76 -6.19 -11.49
N ASP A 255 -9.49 -7.18 -12.31
CA ASP A 255 -10.20 -8.46 -12.39
C ASP A 255 -10.06 -9.27 -11.09
N VAL A 256 -8.85 -9.30 -10.52
CA VAL A 256 -8.57 -9.97 -9.23
C VAL A 256 -9.27 -9.22 -8.08
N ILE A 257 -9.22 -7.87 -8.08
CA ILE A 257 -9.93 -7.04 -7.09
C ILE A 257 -11.43 -7.33 -7.16
N ALA A 258 -12.02 -7.30 -8.35
CA ALA A 258 -13.45 -7.53 -8.52
C ALA A 258 -13.87 -8.93 -8.08
N ARG A 259 -13.06 -9.93 -8.42
CA ARG A 259 -13.32 -11.31 -8.04
C ARG A 259 -13.18 -11.51 -6.52
N ALA A 260 -12.13 -11.00 -5.91
CA ALA A 260 -11.91 -11.10 -4.47
C ALA A 260 -13.05 -10.46 -3.68
N LYS A 261 -13.50 -9.27 -4.10
CA LYS A 261 -14.65 -8.59 -3.45
C LYS A 261 -15.94 -9.38 -3.54
N GLN A 262 -16.19 -10.04 -4.67
CA GLN A 262 -17.39 -10.87 -4.86
C GLN A 262 -17.34 -12.17 -4.09
N GLU A 263 -16.15 -12.80 -4.01
CA GLU A 263 -15.97 -14.13 -3.42
C GLU A 263 -15.94 -14.07 -1.88
N PHE A 264 -15.21 -13.12 -1.30
CA PHE A 264 -14.97 -13.07 0.14
C PHE A 264 -15.83 -12.07 0.90
N GLY A 265 -16.25 -10.96 0.29
CA GLY A 265 -17.13 -9.98 0.91
C GLY A 265 -16.55 -9.24 2.14
N VAL A 266 -15.23 -9.33 2.37
CA VAL A 266 -14.50 -8.68 3.47
C VAL A 266 -13.97 -7.29 3.03
N PRO A 267 -13.46 -6.46 3.98
CA PRO A 267 -12.75 -5.25 3.63
C PRO A 267 -11.56 -5.54 2.71
N LEU A 268 -11.47 -4.81 1.58
CA LEU A 268 -10.48 -5.03 0.55
C LEU A 268 -9.69 -3.76 0.26
N ALA A 269 -8.38 -3.82 0.45
CA ALA A 269 -7.45 -2.79 0.03
C ALA A 269 -6.87 -3.08 -1.36
N ALA A 270 -6.58 -2.04 -2.12
CA ALA A 270 -5.85 -2.16 -3.38
C ALA A 270 -4.73 -1.12 -3.43
N TYR A 271 -3.53 -1.56 -3.81
CA TYR A 271 -2.37 -0.68 -3.85
C TYR A 271 -2.08 -0.20 -5.28
N SER A 272 -2.39 1.07 -5.57
CA SER A 272 -1.91 1.78 -6.76
C SER A 272 -0.42 2.08 -6.57
N VAL A 273 0.42 1.23 -7.16
CA VAL A 273 1.85 1.17 -6.85
C VAL A 273 2.69 2.23 -7.55
N SER A 274 3.96 2.29 -7.18
CA SER A 274 4.91 3.30 -7.66
C SER A 274 5.05 3.36 -9.19
N GLY A 275 4.98 2.23 -9.90
CA GLY A 275 5.00 2.20 -11.36
C GLY A 275 3.72 2.76 -11.99
N GLU A 276 2.56 2.52 -11.39
CA GLU A 276 1.30 3.13 -11.81
C GLU A 276 1.34 4.65 -11.63
N TYR A 277 1.87 5.11 -10.51
CA TYR A 277 2.12 6.52 -10.24
C TYR A 277 3.07 7.14 -11.27
N ALA A 278 4.23 6.51 -11.47
CA ALA A 278 5.27 7.02 -12.38
C ALA A 278 4.79 7.10 -13.83
N MET A 279 3.99 6.13 -14.30
CA MET A 279 3.41 6.15 -15.66
C MET A 279 2.49 7.35 -15.88
N ILE A 280 1.60 7.64 -14.92
CA ILE A 280 0.67 8.78 -15.03
C ILE A 280 1.45 10.09 -14.97
N LYS A 281 2.40 10.24 -14.04
CA LYS A 281 3.27 11.42 -13.94
C LYS A 281 4.09 11.64 -15.21
N ALA A 282 4.68 10.59 -15.78
CA ALA A 282 5.47 10.70 -17.02
C ALA A 282 4.62 11.12 -18.23
N ALA A 283 3.45 10.48 -18.42
CA ALA A 283 2.55 10.82 -19.52
C ALA A 283 1.92 12.21 -19.36
N GLY A 284 1.56 12.60 -18.14
CA GLY A 284 1.06 13.94 -17.82
C GLY A 284 2.12 15.01 -18.09
N ARG A 285 3.37 14.80 -17.65
CA ARG A 285 4.49 15.70 -17.87
C ARG A 285 4.81 15.92 -19.35
N LEU A 286 4.60 14.91 -20.20
CA LEU A 286 4.76 14.97 -21.64
C LEU A 286 3.54 15.56 -22.37
N GLY A 287 2.46 15.86 -21.65
CA GLY A 287 1.21 16.38 -22.23
C GLY A 287 0.41 15.34 -23.04
N TRP A 288 0.72 14.05 -22.89
CA TRP A 288 0.01 12.97 -23.59
C TRP A 288 -1.31 12.59 -22.92
N LEU A 289 -1.39 12.82 -21.61
CA LEU A 289 -2.59 12.63 -20.79
C LEU A 289 -2.85 13.91 -19.97
N ASP A 290 -4.14 14.17 -19.72
CA ASP A 290 -4.56 15.09 -18.67
C ASP A 290 -4.31 14.41 -17.31
N GLU A 291 -3.30 14.86 -16.58
CA GLU A 291 -2.82 14.22 -15.35
C GLU A 291 -3.92 14.18 -14.28
N GLU A 292 -4.63 15.30 -14.03
CA GLU A 292 -5.67 15.36 -13.00
C GLU A 292 -6.81 14.38 -13.30
N ARG A 293 -7.22 14.28 -14.57
CA ARG A 293 -8.25 13.34 -14.99
C ARG A 293 -7.78 11.89 -14.96
N ALA A 294 -6.55 11.63 -15.35
CA ALA A 294 -5.96 10.27 -15.30
C ALA A 294 -5.86 9.76 -13.87
N ILE A 295 -5.49 10.62 -12.91
CA ILE A 295 -5.47 10.30 -11.47
C ILE A 295 -6.88 9.86 -11.03
N LEU A 296 -7.90 10.72 -11.25
CA LEU A 296 -9.25 10.44 -10.80
C LEU A 296 -9.86 9.21 -11.51
N GLU A 297 -9.60 9.03 -12.79
CA GLU A 297 -10.10 7.88 -13.55
C GLU A 297 -9.49 6.56 -13.05
N SER A 298 -8.18 6.53 -12.81
CA SER A 298 -7.48 5.36 -12.30
C SER A 298 -7.99 4.96 -10.90
N LEU A 299 -8.08 5.93 -9.98
CA LEU A 299 -8.58 5.68 -8.63
C LEU A 299 -10.06 5.25 -8.63
N THR A 300 -10.88 5.87 -9.51
CA THR A 300 -12.28 5.45 -9.69
C THR A 300 -12.37 4.03 -10.25
N ALA A 301 -11.47 3.63 -11.16
CA ALA A 301 -11.45 2.27 -11.71
C ALA A 301 -11.15 1.23 -10.63
N ILE A 302 -10.21 1.53 -9.73
CA ILE A 302 -9.85 0.68 -8.59
C ILE A 302 -11.05 0.57 -7.61
N ARG A 303 -11.66 1.69 -7.28
CA ARG A 303 -12.85 1.74 -6.42
C ARG A 303 -14.03 0.98 -7.03
N ARG A 304 -14.29 1.18 -8.34
CA ARG A 304 -15.33 0.47 -9.10
C ARG A 304 -15.10 -1.04 -9.16
N ALA A 305 -13.86 -1.48 -9.18
CA ALA A 305 -13.52 -2.91 -9.12
C ALA A 305 -13.88 -3.53 -7.77
N GLY A 306 -14.05 -2.74 -6.70
CA GLY A 306 -14.50 -3.23 -5.40
C GLY A 306 -13.57 -2.95 -4.22
N ALA A 307 -12.47 -2.21 -4.44
CA ALA A 307 -11.60 -1.82 -3.34
C ALA A 307 -12.34 -0.87 -2.38
N ASP A 308 -12.31 -1.16 -1.08
CA ASP A 308 -12.83 -0.28 -0.03
C ASP A 308 -11.78 0.75 0.37
N ILE A 309 -10.50 0.35 0.34
CA ILE A 309 -9.34 1.15 0.71
C ILE A 309 -8.40 1.23 -0.50
N VAL A 310 -7.94 2.42 -0.83
CA VAL A 310 -7.00 2.63 -1.95
C VAL A 310 -5.71 3.23 -1.42
N ILE A 311 -4.64 2.43 -1.41
CA ILE A 311 -3.31 2.92 -1.08
C ILE A 311 -2.73 3.55 -2.33
N THR A 312 -2.37 4.84 -2.27
CA THR A 312 -1.92 5.57 -3.45
C THR A 312 -1.01 6.75 -3.11
N TYR A 313 0.04 6.90 -3.89
CA TYR A 313 0.91 8.09 -3.85
C TYR A 313 0.20 9.36 -4.35
N PHE A 314 -0.95 9.22 -5.01
CA PHE A 314 -1.82 10.33 -5.41
C PHE A 314 -2.79 10.81 -4.32
N ALA A 315 -2.71 10.29 -3.08
CA ALA A 315 -3.70 10.60 -2.04
C ALA A 315 -3.91 12.11 -1.85
N LYS A 316 -2.83 12.89 -1.74
CA LYS A 316 -2.91 14.36 -1.58
C LYS A 316 -3.40 15.05 -2.87
N ASP A 317 -2.97 14.60 -4.05
CA ASP A 317 -3.43 15.16 -5.32
C ASP A 317 -4.93 14.90 -5.49
N ALA A 318 -5.38 13.67 -5.22
CA ALA A 318 -6.80 13.30 -5.30
C ALA A 318 -7.65 14.06 -4.27
N ALA A 319 -7.19 14.22 -3.03
CA ALA A 319 -7.89 14.99 -2.00
C ALA A 319 -8.11 16.44 -2.45
N ARG A 320 -7.07 17.12 -2.96
CA ARG A 320 -7.18 18.48 -3.52
C ARG A 320 -8.15 18.58 -4.68
N LEU A 321 -8.15 17.58 -5.58
CA LEU A 321 -9.06 17.56 -6.73
C LEU A 321 -10.52 17.41 -6.30
N LEU A 322 -10.78 16.54 -5.33
CA LEU A 322 -12.10 16.31 -4.76
C LEU A 322 -12.62 17.56 -4.01
N GLU A 323 -11.77 18.23 -3.22
CA GLU A 323 -12.09 19.49 -2.55
C GLU A 323 -12.48 20.59 -3.53
N ARG A 324 -11.78 20.70 -4.66
CA ARG A 324 -12.12 21.63 -5.76
C ARG A 324 -13.40 21.23 -6.52
N GLY A 325 -14.07 20.17 -6.12
CA GLY A 325 -15.26 19.65 -6.83
C GLY A 325 -14.94 19.10 -8.22
N ILE A 326 -13.67 18.80 -8.49
CA ILE A 326 -13.25 18.16 -9.73
C ILE A 326 -13.54 16.66 -9.58
N HIS A 327 -14.55 16.24 -10.27
CA HIS A 327 -14.91 14.82 -10.41
C HIS A 327 -14.73 14.43 -11.87
N LEU A 328 -14.75 13.13 -12.19
CA LEU A 328 -14.80 12.69 -13.58
C LEU A 328 -16.00 13.35 -14.30
N ARG A 329 -15.74 14.38 -15.09
CA ARG A 329 -16.74 15.18 -15.82
C ARG A 329 -16.93 14.62 -17.24
#